data_44da297fe13eada78d1571370b1ec68b
#
_entry.id   44da297fe13eada78d1571370b1ec68b
#
_cell.length_a   1.000
_cell.length_b   1.000
_cell.length_c   1.000
_cell.angle_alpha   90.00
_cell.angle_beta   90.00
_cell.angle_gamma   90.00
#
_symmetry.space_group_name_H-M   'P 1'
#
loop_
_entity.id
_entity.type
_entity.pdbx_description
1 polymer ?
#
loop_
_entity_poly.entity_id
_entity_poly.type
_entity_poly.pdbx_seq_one_letter_code
_entity_poly.pdbx_strand_id
1 'polypeptide(L)'
;MTCATAPAAHREHLLEVLVADHAKPLLAYVERMLRDRHTAEDIVQETLIRAWHHADRLRASEGSIRGWLLTVARNLAIDRIRSAYSRHESVGAEHQGLLQNDHADTSAASVDALALLRHLSHEHREVLVHTYLQDRTVHETARILGVPAGTVKSRQHYALRQLRNRVRSRAAVEAPDRAAAA
;
A
#
# COMPACT_ATOMS: atom_id res chain seq x y z
N MET A 1 31.82 7.63 4.32
CA MET A 1 31.12 6.33 4.31
C MET A 1 30.56 6.15 2.92
N THR A 2 31.28 5.44 2.05
CA THR A 2 30.97 5.19 0.65
C THR A 2 29.84 4.16 0.58
N CYS A 3 28.68 4.62 0.11
CA CYS A 3 27.56 3.73 -0.25
C CYS A 3 28.01 2.93 -1.47
N ALA A 4 28.33 1.66 -1.29
CA ALA A 4 28.71 0.76 -2.37
C ALA A 4 27.46 0.56 -3.27
N THR A 5 27.48 1.21 -4.42
CA THR A 5 26.48 1.04 -5.48
C THR A 5 26.57 -0.39 -6.00
N ALA A 6 25.54 -1.19 -5.82
CA ALA A 6 25.48 -2.54 -6.38
C ALA A 6 25.76 -2.52 -7.89
N PRO A 7 26.49 -3.50 -8.47
CA PRO A 7 26.81 -3.53 -9.88
C PRO A 7 25.53 -3.49 -10.73
N ALA A 8 25.57 -2.78 -11.88
CA ALA A 8 24.43 -2.50 -12.75
C ALA A 8 23.62 -3.77 -13.10
N ALA A 9 24.29 -4.85 -13.45
CA ALA A 9 23.68 -6.16 -13.74
C ALA A 9 22.76 -6.69 -12.62
N HIS A 10 23.10 -6.37 -11.37
CA HIS A 10 22.32 -6.80 -10.21
C HIS A 10 21.03 -6.00 -10.02
N ARG A 11 21.02 -4.73 -10.43
CA ARG A 11 19.83 -3.87 -10.42
C ARG A 11 18.88 -4.21 -11.57
N GLU A 12 19.42 -4.56 -12.73
CA GLU A 12 18.63 -5.01 -13.90
C GLU A 12 17.86 -6.28 -13.56
N HIS A 13 18.55 -7.28 -13.01
CA HIS A 13 17.89 -8.53 -12.58
C HIS A 13 16.82 -8.29 -11.51
N LEU A 14 17.04 -7.37 -10.57
CA LEU A 14 16.00 -7.03 -9.59
C LEU A 14 14.77 -6.41 -10.26
N LEU A 15 14.97 -5.54 -11.26
CA LEU A 15 13.86 -4.93 -12.00
C LEU A 15 13.06 -5.99 -12.74
N GLU A 16 13.71 -6.95 -13.39
CA GLU A 16 13.05 -8.06 -14.08
C GLU A 16 12.17 -8.87 -13.13
N VAL A 17 12.70 -9.22 -11.94
CA VAL A 17 11.95 -9.93 -10.91
C VAL A 17 10.77 -9.11 -10.40
N LEU A 18 10.98 -7.81 -10.13
CA LEU A 18 9.91 -6.92 -9.67
C LEU A 18 8.78 -6.80 -10.70
N VAL A 19 9.13 -6.70 -11.98
CA VAL A 19 8.15 -6.64 -13.08
C VAL A 19 7.40 -7.96 -13.20
N ALA A 20 8.12 -9.09 -13.25
CA ALA A 20 7.52 -10.41 -13.41
C ALA A 20 6.53 -10.76 -12.28
N ASP A 21 6.93 -10.48 -11.03
CA ASP A 21 6.16 -10.93 -9.86
C ASP A 21 5.09 -9.93 -9.42
N HIS A 22 5.28 -8.63 -9.70
CA HIS A 22 4.46 -7.59 -9.07
C HIS A 22 3.71 -6.68 -10.05
N ALA A 23 4.11 -6.57 -11.33
CA ALA A 23 3.47 -5.61 -12.25
C ALA A 23 1.98 -5.91 -12.46
N LYS A 24 1.61 -7.16 -12.75
CA LYS A 24 0.21 -7.54 -12.99
C LYS A 24 -0.69 -7.32 -11.77
N PRO A 25 -0.35 -7.80 -10.56
CA PRO A 25 -1.14 -7.54 -9.36
C PRO A 25 -1.26 -6.06 -9.00
N LEU A 26 -0.18 -5.29 -9.21
CA LEU A 26 -0.20 -3.84 -9.00
C LEU A 26 -1.12 -3.13 -9.98
N LEU A 27 -1.04 -3.50 -11.27
CA LEU A 27 -1.90 -2.93 -12.30
C LEU A 27 -3.37 -3.17 -11.99
N ALA A 28 -3.75 -4.41 -11.67
CA ALA A 28 -5.12 -4.74 -11.31
C ALA A 28 -5.61 -3.96 -10.07
N TYR A 29 -4.72 -3.72 -9.09
CA TYR A 29 -5.04 -2.93 -7.91
C TYR A 29 -5.27 -1.45 -8.25
N VAL A 30 -4.36 -0.82 -9.01
CA VAL A 30 -4.43 0.61 -9.36
C VAL A 30 -5.57 0.88 -10.35
N GLU A 31 -5.77 0.02 -11.33
CA GLU A 31 -6.86 0.12 -12.31
C GLU A 31 -8.24 0.11 -11.62
N ARG A 32 -8.41 -0.73 -10.60
CA ARG A 32 -9.63 -0.76 -9.78
C ARG A 32 -9.86 0.55 -9.02
N MET A 33 -8.80 1.22 -8.58
CA MET A 33 -8.89 2.53 -7.89
C MET A 33 -9.22 3.67 -8.85
N LEU A 34 -8.61 3.68 -10.05
CA LEU A 34 -8.68 4.81 -10.98
C LEU A 34 -9.78 4.64 -12.03
N ARG A 35 -10.19 3.40 -12.31
CA ARG A 35 -11.07 3.03 -13.43
C ARG A 35 -10.56 3.53 -14.80
N ASP A 36 -9.26 3.75 -14.89
CA ASP A 36 -8.54 4.17 -16.08
C ASP A 36 -7.23 3.38 -16.18
N ARG A 37 -7.17 2.51 -17.18
CA ARG A 37 -6.05 1.59 -17.41
C ARG A 37 -4.77 2.33 -17.76
N HIS A 38 -4.88 3.35 -18.60
CA HIS A 38 -3.69 4.06 -19.09
C HIS A 38 -2.98 4.78 -17.93
N THR A 39 -3.74 5.53 -17.13
CA THR A 39 -3.19 6.16 -15.92
C THR A 39 -2.70 5.12 -14.90
N ALA A 40 -3.33 3.95 -14.82
CA ALA A 40 -2.87 2.87 -13.94
C ALA A 40 -1.52 2.30 -14.39
N GLU A 41 -1.30 2.12 -15.69
CA GLU A 41 -0.02 1.68 -16.28
C GLU A 41 1.10 2.67 -15.95
N ASP A 42 0.86 3.98 -16.10
CA ASP A 42 1.83 5.04 -15.74
C ASP A 42 2.21 4.97 -14.26
N ILE A 43 1.25 4.79 -13.37
CA ILE A 43 1.49 4.69 -11.92
C ILE A 43 2.27 3.43 -11.57
N VAL A 44 1.97 2.31 -12.20
CA VAL A 44 2.74 1.08 -11.99
C VAL A 44 4.18 1.24 -12.45
N GLN A 45 4.39 1.83 -13.63
CA GLN A 45 5.73 2.11 -14.15
C GLN A 45 6.52 3.01 -13.18
N GLU A 46 5.94 4.13 -12.73
CA GLU A 46 6.57 5.04 -11.77
C GLU A 46 6.87 4.34 -10.43
N THR A 47 5.98 3.46 -9.97
CA THR A 47 6.19 2.67 -8.76
C THR A 47 7.39 1.73 -8.88
N LEU A 48 7.54 1.05 -10.02
CA LEU A 48 8.66 0.15 -10.29
C LEU A 48 9.98 0.91 -10.46
N ILE A 49 9.97 2.09 -11.09
CA ILE A 49 11.14 2.97 -11.19
C ILE A 49 11.59 3.40 -9.78
N ARG A 50 10.66 3.80 -8.92
CA ARG A 50 10.98 4.14 -7.52
C ARG A 50 11.54 2.94 -6.76
N ALA A 51 11.01 1.74 -6.96
CA ALA A 51 11.53 0.52 -6.36
C ALA A 51 12.97 0.24 -6.80
N TRP A 52 13.26 0.43 -8.07
CA TRP A 52 14.61 0.28 -8.62
C TRP A 52 15.60 1.28 -7.98
N HIS A 53 15.21 2.55 -7.84
CA HIS A 53 16.03 3.56 -7.16
C HIS A 53 16.25 3.26 -5.68
N HIS A 54 15.32 2.57 -5.04
CA HIS A 54 15.38 2.20 -3.62
C HIS A 54 15.80 0.74 -3.39
N ALA A 55 16.31 0.05 -4.41
CA ALA A 55 16.64 -1.37 -4.40
C ALA A 55 17.46 -1.81 -3.17
N ASP A 56 18.52 -1.08 -2.85
CA ASP A 56 19.42 -1.39 -1.73
C ASP A 56 18.71 -1.32 -0.38
N ARG A 57 17.82 -0.32 -0.20
CA ARG A 57 17.01 -0.17 1.01
C ARG A 57 15.94 -1.24 1.13
N LEU A 58 15.32 -1.62 0.01
CA LEU A 58 14.27 -2.64 -0.01
C LEU A 58 14.82 -4.01 0.34
N ARG A 59 16.06 -4.31 -0.05
CA ARG A 59 16.78 -5.54 0.32
C ARG A 59 17.21 -5.57 1.78
N ALA A 60 17.71 -4.46 2.27
CA ALA A 60 18.16 -4.35 3.67
C ALA A 60 16.98 -4.31 4.66
N SER A 61 15.76 -4.05 4.19
CA SER A 61 14.59 -3.96 5.04
C SER A 61 13.99 -5.35 5.27
N GLU A 62 13.63 -5.67 6.51
CA GLU A 62 12.83 -6.85 6.87
C GLU A 62 11.37 -6.75 6.34
N GLY A 63 11.06 -5.66 5.63
CA GLY A 63 9.74 -5.37 5.10
C GLY A 63 9.40 -6.19 3.85
N SER A 64 8.10 -6.33 3.55
CA SER A 64 7.65 -6.93 2.30
C SER A 64 7.80 -5.93 1.16
N ILE A 65 8.56 -6.28 0.12
CA ILE A 65 8.67 -5.51 -1.13
C ILE A 65 7.27 -5.26 -1.71
N ARG A 66 6.41 -6.27 -1.75
CA ARG A 66 5.02 -6.14 -2.21
C ARG A 66 4.24 -5.09 -1.41
N GLY A 67 4.38 -5.08 -0.09
CA GLY A 67 3.71 -4.09 0.77
C GLY A 67 4.19 -2.67 0.50
N TRP A 68 5.48 -2.50 0.26
CA TRP A 68 6.06 -1.22 -0.11
C TRP A 68 5.55 -0.74 -1.48
N LEU A 69 5.56 -1.62 -2.49
CA LEU A 69 5.05 -1.31 -3.83
C LEU A 69 3.57 -0.90 -3.80
N LEU A 70 2.72 -1.64 -3.10
CA LEU A 70 1.31 -1.31 -2.92
C LEU A 70 1.12 0.06 -2.25
N THR A 71 1.93 0.38 -1.24
CA THR A 71 1.86 1.67 -0.55
C THR A 71 2.25 2.82 -1.48
N VAL A 72 3.31 2.67 -2.27
CA VAL A 72 3.76 3.70 -3.22
C VAL A 72 2.72 3.89 -4.33
N ALA A 73 2.27 2.80 -4.96
CA ALA A 73 1.27 2.84 -6.02
C ALA A 73 -0.03 3.51 -5.55
N ARG A 74 -0.50 3.16 -4.34
CA ARG A 74 -1.68 3.76 -3.74
C ARG A 74 -1.54 5.26 -3.52
N ASN A 75 -0.41 5.71 -2.96
CA ASN A 75 -0.17 7.13 -2.74
C ASN A 75 -0.18 7.90 -4.07
N LEU A 76 0.46 7.36 -5.10
CA LEU A 76 0.44 7.96 -6.44
C LEU A 76 -0.97 8.01 -7.03
N ALA A 77 -1.76 6.95 -6.87
CA ALA A 77 -3.15 6.92 -7.33
C ALA A 77 -4.02 7.97 -6.61
N ILE A 78 -3.90 8.10 -5.29
CA ILE A 78 -4.60 9.12 -4.52
C ILE A 78 -4.21 10.54 -4.97
N ASP A 79 -2.91 10.80 -5.15
CA ASP A 79 -2.40 12.08 -5.62
C ASP A 79 -2.95 12.41 -7.03
N ARG A 80 -3.06 11.39 -7.91
CA ARG A 80 -3.63 11.55 -9.25
C ARG A 80 -5.12 11.89 -9.21
N ILE A 81 -5.90 11.17 -8.41
CA ILE A 81 -7.33 11.43 -8.21
C ILE A 81 -7.52 12.88 -7.74
N ARG A 82 -6.80 13.30 -6.72
CA ARG A 82 -6.90 14.66 -6.15
C ARG A 82 -6.49 15.74 -7.13
N SER A 83 -5.42 15.53 -7.89
CA SER A 83 -4.99 16.46 -8.94
C SER A 83 -6.04 16.59 -10.05
N ALA A 84 -6.77 15.53 -10.38
CA ALA A 84 -7.87 15.57 -11.32
C ALA A 84 -9.04 16.40 -10.76
N TYR A 85 -9.43 16.18 -9.50
CA TYR A 85 -10.48 16.97 -8.84
C TYR A 85 -10.14 18.46 -8.78
N SER A 86 -8.93 18.81 -8.33
CA SER A 86 -8.51 20.22 -8.25
C SER A 86 -8.54 20.94 -9.60
N ARG A 87 -8.30 20.22 -10.69
CA ARG A 87 -8.41 20.79 -12.05
C ARG A 87 -9.86 20.97 -12.49
N HIS A 88 -10.76 20.07 -12.08
CA HIS A 88 -12.19 20.16 -12.40
C HIS A 88 -12.93 21.21 -11.57
N GLU A 89 -12.55 21.44 -10.30
CA GLU A 89 -13.10 22.53 -9.48
C GLU A 89 -12.80 23.92 -10.05
N SER A 90 -11.67 24.06 -10.77
CA SER A 90 -11.35 25.31 -11.49
C SER A 90 -12.26 25.59 -12.69
N VAL A 91 -13.09 24.63 -13.10
CA VAL A 91 -13.99 24.71 -14.28
C VAL A 91 -15.47 24.62 -13.88
N GLY A 92 -15.80 24.74 -12.59
CA GLY A 92 -17.20 24.95 -12.15
C GLY A 92 -18.15 23.78 -12.42
N ALA A 93 -17.77 22.54 -12.09
CA ALA A 93 -18.69 21.41 -12.11
C ALA A 93 -18.78 20.74 -10.75
N GLU A 94 -19.91 20.95 -10.07
CA GLU A 94 -20.33 20.14 -8.92
C GLU A 94 -20.44 18.67 -9.34
N HIS A 95 -19.46 17.87 -8.95
CA HIS A 95 -19.60 16.41 -8.91
C HIS A 95 -19.08 15.91 -7.56
N GLN A 96 -19.95 15.96 -6.56
CA GLN A 96 -19.88 15.09 -5.40
C GLN A 96 -20.06 13.65 -5.89
N GLY A 97 -19.05 12.78 -5.62
CA GLY A 97 -19.30 11.36 -5.62
C GLY A 97 -18.52 10.49 -6.58
N LEU A 98 -17.18 10.37 -6.39
CA LEU A 98 -16.42 9.23 -6.94
C LEU A 98 -15.34 8.69 -5.99
N LEU A 99 -15.42 8.99 -4.70
CA LEU A 99 -14.81 8.21 -3.65
C LEU A 99 -15.88 7.35 -2.95
N GLN A 100 -16.79 6.78 -3.73
CA GLN A 100 -17.58 5.67 -3.25
C GLN A 100 -16.62 4.49 -3.17
N ASN A 101 -16.12 4.26 -1.95
CA ASN A 101 -15.57 3.00 -1.54
C ASN A 101 -16.62 1.93 -1.83
N ASP A 102 -16.55 1.34 -3.01
CA ASP A 102 -17.24 0.09 -3.32
C ASP A 102 -16.51 -1.04 -2.56
N HIS A 103 -16.49 -0.91 -1.23
CA HIS A 103 -16.19 -1.99 -0.30
C HIS A 103 -17.41 -2.90 -0.13
N ALA A 104 -18.32 -2.91 -1.10
CA ALA A 104 -19.54 -3.71 -1.06
C ALA A 104 -19.30 -5.22 -1.31
N ASP A 105 -18.08 -5.63 -1.69
CA ASP A 105 -17.66 -7.04 -1.62
C ASP A 105 -17.14 -7.41 -0.21
N THR A 106 -17.87 -6.97 0.80
CA THR A 106 -17.49 -7.00 2.19
C THR A 106 -18.31 -8.02 2.96
N SER A 107 -18.19 -9.31 2.69
CA SER A 107 -18.92 -10.21 3.59
C SER A 107 -18.07 -10.83 4.70
N ALA A 108 -17.02 -11.52 4.39
CA ALA A 108 -16.21 -12.20 5.43
C ALA A 108 -14.84 -11.53 5.65
N ALA A 109 -14.19 -11.08 4.58
CA ALA A 109 -12.84 -10.51 4.66
C ALA A 109 -12.77 -9.18 5.44
N SER A 110 -13.85 -8.40 5.47
CA SER A 110 -13.86 -7.13 6.22
C SER A 110 -14.10 -7.33 7.71
N VAL A 111 -14.88 -8.33 8.12
CA VAL A 111 -15.06 -8.68 9.52
C VAL A 111 -13.73 -9.17 10.10
N ASP A 112 -13.00 -9.99 9.35
CA ASP A 112 -11.66 -10.45 9.72
C ASP A 112 -10.65 -9.30 9.78
N ALA A 113 -10.70 -8.36 8.84
CA ALA A 113 -9.83 -7.18 8.83
C ALA A 113 -10.10 -6.25 10.04
N LEU A 114 -11.37 -6.01 10.39
CA LEU A 114 -11.74 -5.22 11.57
C LEU A 114 -11.33 -5.93 12.87
N ALA A 115 -11.46 -7.25 12.93
CA ALA A 115 -10.98 -8.04 14.07
C ALA A 115 -9.47 -7.94 14.23
N LEU A 116 -8.71 -7.97 13.14
CA LEU A 116 -7.26 -7.78 13.16
C LEU A 116 -6.85 -6.37 13.64
N LEU A 117 -7.57 -5.33 13.24
CA LEU A 117 -7.30 -3.95 13.68
C LEU A 117 -7.49 -3.76 15.20
N ARG A 118 -8.37 -4.52 15.84
CA ARG A 118 -8.60 -4.46 17.31
C ARG A 118 -7.37 -4.85 18.12
N HIS A 119 -6.45 -5.60 17.53
CA HIS A 119 -5.22 -6.04 18.19
C HIS A 119 -4.07 -5.03 18.10
N LEU A 120 -4.27 -3.93 17.38
CA LEU A 120 -3.30 -2.85 17.30
C LEU A 120 -3.51 -1.86 18.47
N SER A 121 -2.44 -1.18 18.87
CA SER A 121 -2.57 -0.02 19.74
C SER A 121 -3.44 1.05 19.07
N HIS A 122 -4.02 1.94 19.88
CA HIS A 122 -4.85 3.03 19.38
C HIS A 122 -4.13 3.84 18.29
N GLU A 123 -2.91 4.25 18.55
CA GLU A 123 -2.10 5.06 17.63
C GLU A 123 -1.79 4.34 16.29
N HIS A 124 -1.50 3.04 16.34
CA HIS A 124 -1.27 2.24 15.13
C HIS A 124 -2.55 2.05 14.32
N ARG A 125 -3.68 1.85 15.02
CA ARG A 125 -4.99 1.70 14.39
C ARG A 125 -5.43 2.98 13.71
N GLU A 126 -5.33 4.14 14.38
CA GLU A 126 -5.70 5.44 13.83
C GLU A 126 -4.94 5.72 12.52
N VAL A 127 -3.63 5.51 12.52
CA VAL A 127 -2.83 5.70 11.30
C VAL A 127 -3.33 4.84 10.15
N LEU A 128 -3.65 3.54 10.39
CA LEU A 128 -4.18 2.68 9.34
C LEU A 128 -5.59 3.07 8.89
N VAL A 129 -6.45 3.48 9.82
CA VAL A 129 -7.79 3.97 9.49
C VAL A 129 -7.70 5.19 8.57
N HIS A 130 -6.91 6.20 8.96
CA HIS A 130 -6.76 7.40 8.14
C HIS A 130 -6.13 7.12 6.78
N THR A 131 -5.07 6.30 6.74
CA THR A 131 -4.34 6.09 5.48
C THR A 131 -4.99 5.06 4.57
N TYR A 132 -5.64 4.01 5.08
CA TYR A 132 -6.17 2.90 4.26
C TYR A 132 -7.69 2.85 4.14
N LEU A 133 -8.44 3.31 5.15
CA LEU A 133 -9.90 3.31 5.10
C LEU A 133 -10.48 4.67 4.69
N GLN A 134 -9.78 5.76 5.00
CA GLN A 134 -10.21 7.12 4.67
C GLN A 134 -9.40 7.74 3.52
N ASP A 135 -8.57 6.96 2.86
CA ASP A 135 -7.77 7.35 1.70
C ASP A 135 -6.98 8.66 1.85
N ARG A 136 -6.49 8.92 3.08
CA ARG A 136 -5.69 10.11 3.36
C ARG A 136 -4.22 9.87 3.07
N THR A 137 -3.55 10.91 2.59
CA THR A 137 -2.09 10.89 2.46
C THR A 137 -1.41 10.89 3.83
N VAL A 138 -0.15 10.51 3.86
CA VAL A 138 0.69 10.58 5.07
C VAL A 138 0.73 12.00 5.64
N HIS A 139 0.79 13.02 4.78
CA HIS A 139 0.84 14.42 5.22
C HIS A 139 -0.47 14.91 5.83
N GLU A 140 -1.61 14.53 5.27
CA GLU A 140 -2.91 14.83 5.84
C GLU A 140 -3.15 14.13 7.16
N THR A 141 -2.79 12.83 7.21
CA THR A 141 -2.86 12.05 8.44
C THR A 141 -1.98 12.67 9.53
N ALA A 142 -0.77 13.11 9.19
CA ALA A 142 0.13 13.80 10.10
C ALA A 142 -0.49 15.08 10.68
N ARG A 143 -1.15 15.86 9.83
CA ARG A 143 -1.83 17.11 10.23
C ARG A 143 -3.02 16.83 11.16
N ILE A 144 -3.83 15.79 10.84
CA ILE A 144 -5.01 15.44 11.63
C ILE A 144 -4.62 14.89 13.00
N LEU A 145 -3.60 14.02 13.05
CA LEU A 145 -3.15 13.40 14.29
C LEU A 145 -2.19 14.27 15.10
N GLY A 146 -1.79 15.46 14.58
CA GLY A 146 -0.86 16.36 15.25
C GLY A 146 0.54 15.78 15.43
N VAL A 147 0.99 14.89 14.53
CA VAL A 147 2.30 14.23 14.62
C VAL A 147 3.13 14.45 13.35
N PRO A 148 4.46 14.38 13.41
CA PRO A 148 5.31 14.46 12.23
C PRO A 148 4.98 13.38 11.19
N ALA A 149 5.14 13.69 9.89
CA ALA A 149 4.93 12.73 8.81
C ALA A 149 5.83 11.48 8.92
N GLY A 150 7.04 11.63 9.49
CA GLY A 150 7.92 10.51 9.82
C GLY A 150 7.31 9.56 10.85
N THR A 151 6.61 10.11 11.86
CA THR A 151 5.90 9.33 12.88
C THR A 151 4.73 8.55 12.28
N VAL A 152 3.98 9.14 11.35
CA VAL A 152 2.93 8.42 10.62
C VAL A 152 3.50 7.24 9.86
N LYS A 153 4.61 7.45 9.13
CA LYS A 153 5.29 6.38 8.37
C LYS A 153 5.78 5.25 9.26
N SER A 154 6.41 5.57 10.40
CA SER A 154 6.90 4.55 11.34
C SER A 154 5.75 3.79 12.00
N ARG A 155 4.70 4.48 12.49
CA ARG A 155 3.49 3.84 13.04
C ARG A 155 2.81 2.93 12.02
N GLN A 156 2.68 3.37 10.77
CA GLN A 156 2.14 2.57 9.68
C GLN A 156 2.98 1.30 9.43
N HIS A 157 4.32 1.44 9.39
CA HIS A 157 5.23 0.31 9.22
C HIS A 157 5.07 -0.72 10.34
N TYR A 158 5.10 -0.29 11.61
CA TYR A 158 4.97 -1.18 12.76
C TYR A 158 3.58 -1.83 12.83
N ALA A 159 2.51 -1.09 12.55
CA ALA A 159 1.16 -1.62 12.50
C ALA A 159 1.03 -2.74 11.46
N LEU A 160 1.50 -2.52 10.23
CA LEU A 160 1.47 -3.52 9.17
C LEU A 160 2.36 -4.74 9.48
N ARG A 161 3.52 -4.54 10.13
CA ARG A 161 4.38 -5.63 10.60
C ARG A 161 3.66 -6.49 11.64
N GLN A 162 3.00 -5.87 12.61
CA GLN A 162 2.26 -6.56 13.66
C GLN A 162 1.10 -7.38 13.08
N LEU A 163 0.31 -6.80 12.16
CA LEU A 163 -0.77 -7.50 11.46
C LEU A 163 -0.25 -8.69 10.65
N ARG A 164 0.84 -8.52 9.92
CA ARG A 164 1.47 -9.58 9.13
C ARG A 164 1.90 -10.76 9.99
N ASN A 165 2.56 -10.48 11.11
CA ASN A 165 2.99 -11.53 12.03
C ASN A 165 1.78 -12.30 12.58
N ARG A 166 0.69 -11.61 12.89
CA ARG A 166 -0.52 -12.24 13.42
C ARG A 166 -1.22 -13.12 12.39
N VAL A 167 -1.32 -12.66 11.14
CA VAL A 167 -1.88 -13.47 10.04
C VAL A 167 -1.03 -14.73 9.81
N ARG A 168 0.30 -14.61 9.83
CA ARG A 168 1.19 -15.77 9.71
C ARG A 168 1.03 -16.76 10.85
N SER A 169 0.93 -16.28 12.09
CA SER A 169 0.72 -17.13 13.26
C SER A 169 -0.62 -17.86 13.20
N ARG A 170 -1.69 -17.18 12.75
CA ARG A 170 -2.99 -17.80 12.55
C ARG A 170 -2.96 -18.88 11.47
N ALA A 171 -2.37 -18.60 10.32
CA ALA A 171 -2.20 -19.56 9.24
C ALA A 171 -1.38 -20.80 9.65
N ALA A 172 -0.37 -20.61 10.52
CA ALA A 172 0.44 -21.71 11.04
C ALA A 172 -0.33 -22.62 12.02
N VAL A 173 -1.31 -22.08 12.74
CA VAL A 173 -2.17 -22.84 13.65
C VAL A 173 -3.26 -23.60 12.90
N GLU A 174 -3.78 -23.05 11.79
CA GLU A 174 -4.84 -23.64 10.97
C GLU A 174 -4.31 -24.70 9.98
N ALA A 175 -2.99 -24.75 9.75
CA ALA A 175 -2.36 -25.70 8.82
C ALA A 175 -2.35 -27.19 9.28
N PRO A 176 -2.20 -27.55 10.56
CA PRO A 176 -2.17 -28.96 10.99
C PRO A 176 -3.50 -29.69 10.86
N ASP A 177 -4.63 -28.99 10.90
CA ASP A 177 -5.96 -29.62 10.89
C ASP A 177 -6.40 -30.10 9.48
N ARG A 178 -5.81 -29.56 8.41
CA ARG A 178 -6.07 -30.00 7.03
C ARG A 178 -5.31 -31.26 6.63
N ALA A 179 -4.20 -31.56 7.29
CA ALA A 179 -3.41 -32.77 7.02
C ALA A 179 -3.97 -34.02 7.74
N ALA A 180 -4.85 -33.84 8.74
CA ALA A 180 -5.49 -34.93 9.47
C ALA A 180 -6.83 -35.37 8.87
N ALA A 181 -7.37 -34.66 7.88
CA ALA A 181 -8.66 -34.90 7.24
C ALA A 181 -8.58 -35.45 5.81
N ALA A 182 -7.38 -35.79 5.32
CA ALA A 182 -7.14 -36.46 4.04
C ALA A 182 -6.54 -37.83 4.25
#